data_b66e83b6af579f3db5a9b7db8442fb3c
#
_entry.id   b66e83b6af579f3db5a9b7db8442fb3c
#
_cell.length_a   1.000
_cell.length_b   1.000
_cell.length_c   1.000
_cell.angle_alpha   90.00
_cell.angle_beta   90.00
_cell.angle_gamma   90.00
#
_symmetry.space_group_name_H-M   'P 1'
#
loop_
_entity.id
_entity.type
_entity.pdbx_description
1 polymer ?
#
loop_
_entity_poly.entity_id
_entity_poly.type
_entity_poly.pdbx_seq_one_letter_code
_entity_poly.pdbx_strand_id
1 'polypeptide(L)'
;PPPPTTDDGLLHPVDTRDFAIRFGPAEQVGPLALRQRGLAAMVNATAATTMARAVLGADFRTDLAEAALRTVTAPFGRGEVIDVDGHPLELVLVKNPAGFTVALSTYGAEPVATMIAINDDYADGQDVSWLYDVSFASLREHGVAMTSGVRAYDMALRLDYDEVLVEQIEPDLAGALDGFLAAYRGQPTRIFCTYTAMMALRKLLAARFGLAGFAQEGE
;
A
#
# COMPACT_ATOMS: atom_id res chain seq x y z
N PRO A 1 -11.46 -16.63 20.57
CA PRO A 1 -11.59 -17.44 19.37
C PRO A 1 -11.16 -18.87 19.66
N PRO A 2 -11.72 -19.91 19.01
CA PRO A 2 -11.25 -21.27 19.14
C PRO A 2 -9.79 -21.37 18.66
N PRO A 3 -9.02 -22.38 19.13
CA PRO A 3 -7.66 -22.60 18.65
C PRO A 3 -7.71 -22.93 17.14
N PRO A 4 -6.69 -22.53 16.35
CA PRO A 4 -6.63 -22.84 14.94
C PRO A 4 -6.58 -24.35 14.70
N THR A 5 -7.25 -24.78 13.62
CA THR A 5 -7.30 -26.17 13.16
C THR A 5 -6.21 -26.44 12.13
N THR A 6 -6.05 -27.69 11.70
CA THR A 6 -5.11 -28.06 10.61
C THR A 6 -5.52 -27.50 9.25
N ASP A 7 -6.77 -27.05 9.12
CA ASP A 7 -7.30 -26.47 7.87
C ASP A 7 -7.11 -24.94 7.82
N ASP A 8 -6.79 -24.32 8.96
CA ASP A 8 -6.53 -22.90 9.05
C ASP A 8 -5.10 -22.59 8.59
N GLY A 9 -4.97 -21.66 7.66
CA GLY A 9 -3.66 -21.12 7.25
C GLY A 9 -3.13 -20.13 8.29
N LEU A 10 -1.99 -20.45 8.89
CA LEU A 10 -1.31 -19.58 9.85
C LEU A 10 -0.21 -18.78 9.15
N LEU A 11 -0.34 -17.45 9.17
CA LEU A 11 0.69 -16.54 8.68
C LEU A 11 1.89 -16.50 9.65
N HIS A 12 3.08 -16.75 9.10
CA HIS A 12 4.36 -16.56 9.79
C HIS A 12 5.19 -15.51 9.06
N PRO A 13 5.10 -14.23 9.43
CA PRO A 13 5.90 -13.17 8.82
C PRO A 13 7.36 -13.29 9.27
N VAL A 14 8.29 -13.00 8.36
CA VAL A 14 9.73 -12.90 8.63
C VAL A 14 10.15 -11.42 8.60
N ASP A 15 9.72 -10.70 7.55
CA ASP A 15 9.94 -9.26 7.41
C ASP A 15 8.76 -8.60 6.67
N THR A 16 8.97 -7.50 5.95
CA THR A 16 7.90 -6.79 5.21
C THR A 16 7.49 -7.48 3.90
N ARG A 17 8.23 -8.50 3.44
CA ARG A 17 7.96 -9.25 2.19
C ARG A 17 8.00 -10.75 2.38
N ASP A 18 8.86 -11.23 3.29
CA ASP A 18 9.12 -12.64 3.47
C ASP A 18 8.22 -13.23 4.55
N PHE A 19 7.59 -14.34 4.23
CA PHE A 19 6.69 -15.05 5.13
C PHE A 19 6.54 -16.51 4.74
N ALA A 20 5.88 -17.29 5.60
CA ALA A 20 5.41 -18.62 5.32
C ALA A 20 3.95 -18.78 5.74
N ILE A 21 3.25 -19.72 5.14
CA ILE A 21 1.88 -20.12 5.52
C ILE A 21 1.96 -21.56 6.01
N ARG A 22 1.56 -21.82 7.22
CA ARG A 22 1.54 -23.17 7.80
C ARG A 22 0.12 -23.69 7.94
N PHE A 23 -0.06 -24.96 7.56
CA PHE A 23 -1.29 -25.73 7.74
C PHE A 23 -0.97 -26.92 8.67
N GLY A 24 -1.33 -26.79 9.93
CA GLY A 24 -0.96 -27.80 10.92
C GLY A 24 0.56 -27.97 11.11
N PRO A 25 1.01 -29.10 11.65
CA PRO A 25 2.41 -29.29 12.03
C PRO A 25 3.36 -29.67 10.88
N ALA A 26 2.84 -30.19 9.77
CA ALA A 26 3.66 -30.84 8.74
C ALA A 26 3.60 -30.18 7.36
N GLU A 27 2.60 -29.33 7.08
CA GLU A 27 2.41 -28.73 5.78
C GLU A 27 2.71 -27.22 5.81
N GLN A 28 3.53 -26.77 4.87
CA GLN A 28 3.91 -25.35 4.75
C GLN A 28 3.98 -24.96 3.27
N VAL A 29 3.53 -23.74 2.98
CA VAL A 29 3.77 -23.01 1.73
C VAL A 29 4.80 -21.93 2.02
N GLY A 30 5.92 -21.94 1.32
CA GLY A 30 7.01 -21.01 1.54
C GLY A 30 8.28 -21.66 2.15
N PRO A 31 9.33 -20.86 2.38
CA PRO A 31 9.33 -19.39 2.48
C PRO A 31 9.00 -18.69 1.15
N LEU A 32 8.26 -17.60 1.24
CA LEU A 32 7.77 -16.81 0.11
C LEU A 32 8.22 -15.37 0.25
N ALA A 33 8.57 -14.75 -0.88
CA ALA A 33 8.70 -13.31 -1.02
C ALA A 33 7.65 -12.79 -2.00
N LEU A 34 6.74 -11.94 -1.54
CA LEU A 34 5.78 -11.28 -2.41
C LEU A 34 6.44 -10.09 -3.12
N ARG A 35 5.93 -9.76 -4.30
CA ARG A 35 6.27 -8.49 -4.96
C ARG A 35 5.70 -7.30 -4.20
N GLN A 36 4.51 -7.47 -3.61
CA GLN A 36 3.91 -6.50 -2.69
C GLN A 36 4.56 -6.56 -1.31
N ARG A 37 4.63 -5.40 -0.64
CA ARG A 37 5.16 -5.28 0.72
C ARG A 37 4.02 -5.16 1.74
N GLY A 38 4.34 -5.57 2.95
CA GLY A 38 3.56 -5.31 4.14
C GLY A 38 2.57 -6.38 4.53
N LEU A 39 2.12 -6.26 5.77
CA LEU A 39 1.27 -7.23 6.43
C LEU A 39 -0.04 -7.48 5.67
N ALA A 40 -0.64 -6.45 5.07
CA ALA A 40 -1.88 -6.60 4.30
C ALA A 40 -1.72 -7.57 3.12
N ALA A 41 -0.60 -7.48 2.39
CA ALA A 41 -0.31 -8.38 1.28
C ALA A 41 -0.16 -9.83 1.76
N MET A 42 0.56 -10.04 2.86
CA MET A 42 0.77 -11.37 3.45
C MET A 42 -0.54 -11.98 3.96
N VAL A 43 -1.38 -11.18 4.63
CA VAL A 43 -2.71 -11.62 5.10
C VAL A 43 -3.59 -12.04 3.91
N ASN A 44 -3.63 -11.23 2.86
CA ASN A 44 -4.40 -11.54 1.66
C ASN A 44 -3.89 -12.81 0.96
N ALA A 45 -2.57 -12.97 0.83
CA ALA A 45 -1.96 -14.18 0.27
C ALA A 45 -2.28 -15.41 1.11
N THR A 46 -2.22 -15.31 2.45
CA THR A 46 -2.59 -16.39 3.36
C THR A 46 -4.06 -16.78 3.21
N ALA A 47 -4.96 -15.80 3.19
CA ALA A 47 -6.39 -16.04 3.03
C ALA A 47 -6.71 -16.68 1.67
N ALA A 48 -6.12 -16.18 0.58
CA ALA A 48 -6.31 -16.75 -0.76
C ALA A 48 -5.79 -18.20 -0.86
N THR A 49 -4.62 -18.48 -0.27
CA THR A 49 -4.03 -19.82 -0.26
C THR A 49 -4.87 -20.78 0.58
N THR A 50 -5.34 -20.34 1.73
CA THR A 50 -6.24 -21.14 2.58
C THR A 50 -7.54 -21.48 1.88
N MET A 51 -8.14 -20.50 1.17
CA MET A 51 -9.34 -20.72 0.37
C MET A 51 -9.07 -21.69 -0.78
N ALA A 52 -7.98 -21.50 -1.52
CA ALA A 52 -7.62 -22.41 -2.61
C ALA A 52 -7.43 -23.84 -2.12
N ARG A 53 -6.77 -24.01 -0.97
CA ARG A 53 -6.59 -25.33 -0.35
C ARG A 53 -7.93 -25.96 0.05
N ALA A 54 -8.83 -25.20 0.62
CA ALA A 54 -10.16 -25.69 1.02
C ALA A 54 -11.01 -26.12 -0.20
N VAL A 55 -10.90 -25.37 -1.31
CA VAL A 55 -11.67 -25.66 -2.53
C VAL A 55 -11.09 -26.86 -3.31
N LEU A 56 -9.75 -26.94 -3.42
CA LEU A 56 -9.08 -27.98 -4.21
C LEU A 56 -8.92 -29.31 -3.42
N GLY A 57 -8.94 -29.26 -2.10
CA GLY A 57 -8.80 -30.46 -1.26
C GLY A 57 -7.52 -31.23 -1.58
N ALA A 58 -7.68 -32.51 -2.01
CA ALA A 58 -6.55 -33.37 -2.34
C ALA A 58 -5.77 -32.94 -3.60
N ASP A 59 -6.35 -32.09 -4.45
CA ASP A 59 -5.71 -31.57 -5.66
C ASP A 59 -4.87 -30.29 -5.38
N PHE A 60 -4.87 -29.79 -4.15
CA PHE A 60 -4.04 -28.64 -3.79
C PHE A 60 -2.55 -28.98 -3.86
N ARG A 61 -1.80 -28.12 -4.53
CA ARG A 61 -0.36 -28.26 -4.76
C ARG A 61 0.38 -27.07 -4.17
N THR A 62 1.22 -27.30 -3.17
CA THR A 62 2.03 -26.25 -2.52
C THR A 62 3.00 -25.55 -3.48
N ASP A 63 3.64 -26.32 -4.36
CA ASP A 63 4.57 -25.81 -5.38
C ASP A 63 3.87 -24.87 -6.39
N LEU A 64 2.65 -25.16 -6.79
CA LEU A 64 1.85 -24.30 -7.66
C LEU A 64 1.38 -23.04 -6.93
N ALA A 65 1.00 -23.14 -5.67
CA ALA A 65 0.63 -21.98 -4.84
C ALA A 65 1.83 -21.04 -4.66
N GLU A 66 3.02 -21.58 -4.37
CA GLU A 66 4.25 -20.79 -4.29
C GLU A 66 4.58 -20.09 -5.60
N ALA A 67 4.52 -20.79 -6.72
CA ALA A 67 4.78 -20.22 -8.04
C ALA A 67 3.80 -19.08 -8.36
N ALA A 68 2.51 -19.27 -8.09
CA ALA A 68 1.49 -18.25 -8.29
C ALA A 68 1.75 -16.99 -7.42
N LEU A 69 1.99 -17.19 -6.12
CA LEU A 69 2.25 -16.06 -5.20
C LEU A 69 3.50 -15.25 -5.54
N ARG A 70 4.57 -15.89 -6.05
CA ARG A 70 5.78 -15.18 -6.50
C ARG A 70 5.57 -14.31 -7.74
N THR A 71 4.54 -14.60 -8.53
CA THR A 71 4.23 -13.87 -9.77
C THR A 71 3.16 -12.80 -9.62
N VAL A 72 2.34 -12.86 -8.57
CA VAL A 72 1.28 -11.89 -8.32
C VAL A 72 1.86 -10.47 -8.19
N THR A 73 1.31 -9.57 -9.00
CA THR A 73 1.60 -8.13 -8.93
C THR A 73 0.57 -7.40 -8.08
N ALA A 74 0.96 -6.24 -7.56
CA ALA A 74 0.02 -5.37 -6.84
C ALA A 74 -1.08 -4.91 -7.79
N PRO A 75 -2.36 -5.07 -7.44
CA PRO A 75 -3.41 -4.35 -8.14
C PRO A 75 -3.26 -2.85 -7.87
N PHE A 76 -3.78 -2.04 -8.79
CA PHE A 76 -3.68 -0.58 -8.79
C PHE A 76 -3.63 0.07 -7.40
N GLY A 77 -2.59 0.86 -7.15
CA GLY A 77 -2.42 1.67 -5.95
C GLY A 77 -2.26 0.92 -4.63
N ARG A 78 -2.24 -0.41 -4.62
CA ARG A 78 -2.09 -1.20 -3.38
C ARG A 78 -0.64 -1.58 -3.12
N GLY A 79 0.24 -0.57 -3.00
CA GLY A 79 1.67 -0.76 -2.99
C GLY A 79 2.21 -0.99 -4.41
N GLU A 80 1.59 -0.39 -5.40
CA GLU A 80 2.06 -0.37 -6.78
C GLU A 80 3.39 0.40 -6.83
N VAL A 81 4.39 -0.22 -7.45
CA VAL A 81 5.70 0.42 -7.64
C VAL A 81 5.82 0.84 -9.09
N ILE A 82 5.97 2.14 -9.29
CA ILE A 82 6.10 2.77 -10.60
C ILE A 82 7.54 3.20 -10.77
N ASP A 83 8.15 2.85 -11.89
CA ASP A 83 9.49 3.35 -12.24
C ASP A 83 9.37 4.81 -12.73
N VAL A 84 10.04 5.71 -12.03
CA VAL A 84 10.14 7.13 -12.37
C VAL A 84 11.61 7.44 -12.61
N ASP A 85 12.00 7.50 -13.88
CA ASP A 85 13.38 7.78 -14.30
C ASP A 85 14.43 6.86 -13.63
N GLY A 86 14.11 5.57 -13.45
CA GLY A 86 14.98 4.58 -12.83
C GLY A 86 14.90 4.50 -11.30
N HIS A 87 13.97 5.22 -10.68
CA HIS A 87 13.74 5.22 -9.24
C HIS A 87 12.30 4.82 -8.88
N PRO A 88 12.09 4.04 -7.81
CA PRO A 88 10.76 3.58 -7.44
C PRO A 88 9.91 4.71 -6.86
N LEU A 89 8.70 4.87 -7.36
CA LEU A 89 7.60 5.58 -6.72
C LEU A 89 6.59 4.54 -6.22
N GLU A 90 6.37 4.48 -4.91
CA GLU A 90 5.37 3.61 -4.30
C GLU A 90 4.03 4.35 -4.19
N LEU A 91 2.99 3.85 -4.85
CA LEU A 91 1.64 4.38 -4.74
C LEU A 91 0.80 3.51 -3.79
N VAL A 92 0.37 4.07 -2.67
CA VAL A 92 -0.24 3.34 -1.57
C VAL A 92 -1.63 3.90 -1.28
N LEU A 93 -2.65 3.11 -1.64
CA LEU A 93 -4.05 3.43 -1.37
C LEU A 93 -4.36 3.32 0.13
N VAL A 94 -4.94 4.38 0.68
CA VAL A 94 -5.45 4.45 2.06
C VAL A 94 -6.91 4.90 2.01
N LYS A 95 -7.81 4.18 2.69
CA LYS A 95 -9.25 4.41 2.56
C LYS A 95 -9.97 4.54 3.90
N ASN A 96 -9.35 4.11 4.97
CA ASN A 96 -9.91 4.07 6.32
C ASN A 96 -8.79 3.99 7.36
N PRO A 97 -9.10 4.17 8.66
CA PRO A 97 -8.09 4.15 9.72
C PRO A 97 -7.25 2.88 9.76
N ALA A 98 -7.90 1.71 9.67
CA ALA A 98 -7.20 0.43 9.75
C ALA A 98 -6.21 0.25 8.58
N GLY A 99 -6.66 0.57 7.36
CA GLY A 99 -5.81 0.48 6.16
C GLY A 99 -4.61 1.45 6.23
N PHE A 100 -4.83 2.67 6.70
CA PHE A 100 -3.73 3.65 6.82
C PHE A 100 -2.76 3.25 7.94
N THR A 101 -3.26 2.78 9.08
CA THR A 101 -2.40 2.27 10.18
C THR A 101 -1.52 1.11 9.70
N VAL A 102 -2.07 0.15 8.97
CA VAL A 102 -1.31 -0.96 8.39
C VAL A 102 -0.28 -0.47 7.36
N ALA A 103 -0.64 0.51 6.52
CA ALA A 103 0.30 1.11 5.58
C ALA A 103 1.45 1.82 6.32
N LEU A 104 1.16 2.62 7.34
CA LEU A 104 2.18 3.30 8.16
C LEU A 104 3.07 2.30 8.91
N SER A 105 2.55 1.18 9.40
CA SER A 105 3.36 0.15 10.03
C SER A 105 4.37 -0.52 9.08
N THR A 106 4.07 -0.49 7.78
CA THR A 106 4.95 -1.04 6.75
C THR A 106 5.98 -0.02 6.27
N TYR A 107 5.56 1.22 6.12
CA TYR A 107 6.29 2.24 5.35
C TYR A 107 6.71 3.47 6.16
N GLY A 108 6.03 3.76 7.28
CA GLY A 108 6.13 5.06 7.95
C GLY A 108 7.49 5.38 8.56
N ALA A 109 8.26 4.39 8.98
CA ALA A 109 9.58 4.58 9.57
C ALA A 109 10.72 4.65 8.53
N GLU A 110 10.42 4.48 7.24
CA GLU A 110 11.44 4.51 6.19
C GLU A 110 11.74 5.97 5.78
N PRO A 111 13.02 6.36 5.62
CA PRO A 111 13.43 7.71 5.22
C PRO A 111 13.21 7.91 3.71
N VAL A 112 11.97 7.84 3.26
CA VAL A 112 11.57 8.01 1.87
C VAL A 112 10.72 9.27 1.75
N ALA A 113 11.05 10.15 0.80
CA ALA A 113 10.26 11.35 0.53
C ALA A 113 8.79 10.96 0.29
N THR A 114 7.92 11.49 1.15
CA THR A 114 6.51 11.06 1.23
C THR A 114 5.56 12.21 0.93
N MET A 115 4.62 11.99 0.02
CA MET A 115 3.45 12.84 -0.20
C MET A 115 2.21 12.14 0.34
N ILE A 116 1.25 12.91 0.89
CA ILE A 116 -0.06 12.41 1.31
C ILE A 116 -1.14 13.20 0.58
N ALA A 117 -1.95 12.52 -0.25
CA ALA A 117 -2.99 13.14 -1.07
C ALA A 117 -4.39 12.65 -0.65
N ILE A 118 -5.17 13.53 -0.06
CA ILE A 118 -6.51 13.20 0.49
C ILE A 118 -7.59 13.95 -0.27
N ASN A 119 -8.49 13.18 -0.89
CA ASN A 119 -9.76 13.66 -1.43
C ASN A 119 -10.92 13.15 -0.57
N ASP A 120 -12.10 13.77 -0.75
CA ASP A 120 -13.35 13.41 -0.09
C ASP A 120 -14.51 13.29 -1.07
N ASP A 121 -14.22 12.86 -2.29
CA ASP A 121 -15.25 12.53 -3.26
C ASP A 121 -16.13 11.36 -2.76
N TYR A 122 -17.30 11.20 -3.37
CA TYR A 122 -18.27 10.16 -2.94
C TYR A 122 -17.63 8.76 -2.81
N ALA A 123 -16.73 8.40 -3.71
CA ALA A 123 -16.03 7.11 -3.69
C ALA A 123 -14.97 6.98 -2.57
N ASP A 124 -14.50 8.10 -2.02
CA ASP A 124 -13.56 8.12 -0.89
C ASP A 124 -14.28 8.05 0.47
N GLY A 125 -15.56 8.48 0.48
CA GLY A 125 -16.30 8.82 1.68
C GLY A 125 -16.12 10.29 2.02
N GLN A 126 -17.25 11.01 2.18
CA GLN A 126 -17.24 12.47 2.37
C GLN A 126 -16.78 12.91 3.77
N ASP A 127 -16.77 11.99 4.72
CA ASP A 127 -16.29 12.25 6.08
C ASP A 127 -14.81 11.86 6.19
N VAL A 128 -13.94 12.84 6.38
CA VAL A 128 -12.50 12.66 6.58
C VAL A 128 -12.09 12.67 8.06
N SER A 129 -13.06 12.73 9.00
CA SER A 129 -12.77 12.70 10.43
C SER A 129 -12.05 11.43 10.88
N TRP A 130 -12.14 10.35 10.11
CA TRP A 130 -11.41 9.11 10.33
C TRP A 130 -9.88 9.29 10.34
N LEU A 131 -9.35 10.37 9.77
CA LEU A 131 -7.92 10.69 9.85
C LEU A 131 -7.45 10.87 11.30
N TYR A 132 -8.35 11.29 12.21
CA TYR A 132 -8.05 11.45 13.62
C TYR A 132 -7.97 10.13 14.40
N ASP A 133 -8.43 9.03 13.81
CA ASP A 133 -8.31 7.67 14.36
C ASP A 133 -6.98 6.99 13.96
N VAL A 134 -6.13 7.69 13.18
CA VAL A 134 -4.83 7.19 12.72
C VAL A 134 -3.71 7.90 13.47
N SER A 135 -2.73 7.18 13.99
CA SER A 135 -1.48 7.77 14.50
C SER A 135 -0.44 7.88 13.39
N PHE A 136 0.06 9.09 13.19
CA PHE A 136 1.13 9.40 12.24
C PHE A 136 2.51 9.50 12.89
N ALA A 137 2.66 9.09 14.15
CA ALA A 137 3.89 9.22 14.91
C ALA A 137 5.11 8.56 14.23
N SER A 138 4.91 7.53 13.40
CA SER A 138 5.98 6.89 12.63
C SER A 138 6.60 7.79 11.56
N LEU A 139 5.92 8.86 11.16
CA LEU A 139 6.43 9.85 10.21
C LEU A 139 7.18 11.02 10.88
N ARG A 140 7.18 11.10 12.22
CA ARG A 140 7.73 12.26 12.95
C ARG A 140 9.20 12.49 12.67
N GLU A 141 9.99 11.44 12.55
CA GLU A 141 11.45 11.55 12.35
C GLU A 141 11.81 12.16 10.97
N HIS A 142 11.06 11.80 9.93
CA HIS A 142 11.38 12.17 8.55
C HIS A 142 10.46 13.23 7.97
N GLY A 143 9.33 13.48 8.63
CA GLY A 143 8.32 14.42 8.14
C GLY A 143 7.55 13.92 6.91
N VAL A 144 6.78 14.84 6.34
CA VAL A 144 6.03 14.67 5.08
C VAL A 144 6.41 15.82 4.15
N ALA A 145 6.91 15.48 2.98
CA ALA A 145 7.35 16.47 2.00
C ALA A 145 6.19 17.31 1.46
N MET A 146 5.01 16.69 1.29
CA MET A 146 3.87 17.40 0.74
C MET A 146 2.53 16.79 1.16
N THR A 147 1.55 17.63 1.46
CA THR A 147 0.14 17.25 1.49
C THR A 147 -0.61 17.81 0.28
N SER A 148 -1.53 17.03 -0.29
CA SER A 148 -2.24 17.38 -1.51
C SER A 148 -3.68 16.87 -1.53
N GLY A 149 -4.42 17.22 -2.59
CA GLY A 149 -5.82 16.91 -2.77
C GLY A 149 -6.75 17.92 -2.10
N VAL A 150 -8.05 17.70 -2.23
CA VAL A 150 -9.09 18.63 -1.72
C VAL A 150 -8.95 18.86 -0.22
N ARG A 151 -8.48 17.85 0.52
CA ARG A 151 -8.27 17.89 1.97
C ARG A 151 -6.78 18.05 2.38
N ALA A 152 -5.99 18.70 1.54
CA ALA A 152 -4.56 18.93 1.82
C ALA A 152 -4.32 19.66 3.16
N TYR A 153 -5.10 20.69 3.45
CA TYR A 153 -4.99 21.45 4.69
C TYR A 153 -5.47 20.67 5.92
N ASP A 154 -6.57 19.89 5.79
CA ASP A 154 -7.04 19.02 6.89
C ASP A 154 -5.98 17.97 7.22
N MET A 155 -5.33 17.40 6.21
CA MET A 155 -4.25 16.43 6.39
C MET A 155 -3.02 17.07 7.05
N ALA A 156 -2.62 18.26 6.60
CA ALA A 156 -1.51 18.98 7.22
C ALA A 156 -1.78 19.30 8.68
N LEU A 157 -2.98 19.78 9.00
CA LEU A 157 -3.41 20.05 10.39
C LEU A 157 -3.39 18.74 11.22
N ARG A 158 -3.86 17.61 10.64
CA ARG A 158 -3.83 16.33 11.35
C ARG A 158 -2.41 15.88 11.66
N LEU A 159 -1.48 16.07 10.74
CA LEU A 159 -0.07 15.75 10.93
C LEU A 159 0.57 16.60 12.02
N ASP A 160 0.23 17.89 12.10
CA ASP A 160 0.71 18.81 13.13
C ASP A 160 0.32 18.35 14.55
N TYR A 161 -0.88 17.74 14.74
CA TYR A 161 -1.28 17.14 16.02
C TYR A 161 -0.36 16.00 16.47
N ASP A 162 0.27 15.28 15.53
CA ASP A 162 1.26 14.23 15.83
C ASP A 162 2.71 14.76 15.75
N GLU A 163 2.91 16.08 15.68
CA GLU A 163 4.24 16.73 15.57
C GLU A 163 5.03 16.27 14.34
N VAL A 164 4.32 15.98 13.25
CA VAL A 164 4.91 15.59 11.95
C VAL A 164 5.05 16.85 11.10
N LEU A 165 6.28 17.21 10.76
CA LEU A 165 6.57 18.36 9.90
C LEU A 165 6.02 18.13 8.49
N VAL A 166 5.33 19.13 7.93
CA VAL A 166 4.90 19.16 6.53
C VAL A 166 5.67 20.29 5.84
N GLU A 167 6.41 19.97 4.78
CA GLU A 167 7.24 20.97 4.10
C GLU A 167 6.40 21.85 3.16
N GLN A 168 5.41 21.27 2.46
CA GLN A 168 4.58 21.97 1.48
C GLN A 168 3.12 21.47 1.49
N ILE A 169 2.20 22.39 1.25
CA ILE A 169 0.77 22.12 1.05
C ILE A 169 0.40 22.59 -0.35
N GLU A 170 0.01 21.68 -1.24
CA GLU A 170 -0.41 21.98 -2.61
C GLU A 170 -1.69 21.20 -2.93
N PRO A 171 -2.87 21.83 -2.87
CA PRO A 171 -4.14 21.14 -3.11
C PRO A 171 -4.33 20.61 -4.54
N ASP A 172 -3.75 21.28 -5.56
CA ASP A 172 -3.85 20.80 -6.94
C ASP A 172 -2.97 19.56 -7.15
N LEU A 173 -3.60 18.41 -7.42
CA LEU A 173 -2.89 17.13 -7.57
C LEU A 173 -1.87 17.13 -8.72
N ALA A 174 -2.13 17.87 -9.80
CA ALA A 174 -1.20 17.90 -10.92
C ALA A 174 0.04 18.72 -10.59
N GLY A 175 -0.16 19.92 -10.04
CA GLY A 175 0.92 20.77 -9.56
C GLY A 175 1.73 20.12 -8.43
N ALA A 176 1.04 19.45 -7.50
CA ALA A 176 1.67 18.71 -6.42
C ALA A 176 2.57 17.59 -6.95
N LEU A 177 2.08 16.77 -7.88
CA LEU A 177 2.87 15.70 -8.48
C LEU A 177 4.09 16.24 -9.22
N ASP A 178 3.92 17.34 -9.98
CA ASP A 178 5.02 17.98 -10.71
C ASP A 178 6.10 18.50 -9.77
N GLY A 179 5.69 19.24 -8.75
CA GLY A 179 6.60 19.80 -7.74
C GLY A 179 7.31 18.71 -6.95
N PHE A 180 6.58 17.69 -6.52
CA PHE A 180 7.12 16.58 -5.75
C PHE A 180 8.16 15.77 -6.54
N LEU A 181 7.84 15.36 -7.78
CA LEU A 181 8.78 14.62 -8.62
C LEU A 181 10.01 15.45 -9.03
N ALA A 182 9.84 16.77 -9.18
CA ALA A 182 10.96 17.65 -9.47
C ALA A 182 11.90 17.83 -8.26
N ALA A 183 11.34 18.01 -7.05
CA ALA A 183 12.10 18.19 -5.81
C ALA A 183 12.89 16.94 -5.41
N TYR A 184 12.32 15.76 -5.64
CA TYR A 184 12.91 14.46 -5.22
C TYR A 184 13.38 13.62 -6.40
N ARG A 185 13.78 14.27 -7.51
CA ARG A 185 14.32 13.58 -8.68
C ARG A 185 15.53 12.72 -8.32
N GLY A 186 15.55 11.49 -8.82
CA GLY A 186 16.67 10.58 -8.60
C GLY A 186 16.67 9.91 -7.24
N GLN A 187 15.53 9.92 -6.53
CA GLN A 187 15.37 9.30 -5.22
C GLN A 187 14.11 8.42 -5.19
N PRO A 188 14.06 7.40 -4.34
CA PRO A 188 12.82 6.70 -4.02
C PRO A 188 11.80 7.66 -3.44
N THR A 189 10.55 7.54 -3.88
CA THR A 189 9.43 8.38 -3.41
C THR A 189 8.21 7.54 -3.08
N ARG A 190 7.30 8.10 -2.27
CA ARG A 190 6.07 7.44 -1.86
C ARG A 190 4.90 8.41 -1.83
N ILE A 191 3.72 7.92 -2.24
CA ILE A 191 2.48 8.67 -2.15
C ILE A 191 1.43 7.81 -1.45
N PHE A 192 0.98 8.23 -0.26
CA PHE A 192 -0.26 7.73 0.33
C PHE A 192 -1.43 8.53 -0.23
N CYS A 193 -2.48 7.87 -0.70
CA CYS A 193 -3.60 8.58 -1.31
C CYS A 193 -4.94 7.88 -1.13
N THR A 194 -6.02 8.66 -1.05
CA THR A 194 -7.38 8.15 -1.13
C THR A 194 -7.70 7.69 -2.58
N TYR A 195 -8.83 7.02 -2.76
CA TYR A 195 -9.13 6.35 -4.03
C TYR A 195 -9.19 7.31 -5.23
N THR A 196 -9.93 8.41 -5.13
CA THR A 196 -10.06 9.35 -6.26
C THR A 196 -8.77 10.12 -6.51
N ALA A 197 -8.02 10.46 -5.45
CA ALA A 197 -6.68 11.02 -5.57
C ALA A 197 -5.72 10.03 -6.26
N MET A 198 -5.76 8.74 -5.88
CA MET A 198 -4.98 7.67 -6.51
C MET A 198 -5.29 7.56 -8.00
N MET A 199 -6.58 7.55 -8.38
CA MET A 199 -6.99 7.46 -9.78
C MET A 199 -6.49 8.64 -10.61
N ALA A 200 -6.57 9.87 -10.07
CA ALA A 200 -6.08 11.07 -10.72
C ALA A 200 -4.54 11.05 -10.88
N LEU A 201 -3.81 10.76 -9.80
CA LEU A 201 -2.35 10.68 -9.80
C LEU A 201 -1.85 9.58 -10.75
N ARG A 202 -2.47 8.39 -10.70
CA ARG A 202 -2.07 7.29 -11.58
C ARG A 202 -2.32 7.61 -13.06
N LYS A 203 -3.40 8.33 -13.39
CA LYS A 203 -3.66 8.82 -14.75
C LYS A 203 -2.55 9.77 -15.22
N LEU A 204 -2.10 10.69 -14.38
CA LEU A 204 -1.00 11.59 -14.67
C LEU A 204 0.32 10.82 -14.86
N LEU A 205 0.61 9.87 -13.98
CA LEU A 205 1.80 9.03 -14.05
C LEU A 205 1.78 8.13 -15.29
N ALA A 206 0.62 7.54 -15.64
CA ALA A 206 0.48 6.73 -16.84
C ALA A 206 0.75 7.51 -18.11
N ALA A 207 0.27 8.74 -18.18
CA ALA A 207 0.53 9.62 -19.34
C ALA A 207 2.01 9.98 -19.49
N ARG A 208 2.78 10.03 -18.40
CA ARG A 208 4.21 10.40 -18.40
C ARG A 208 5.15 9.22 -18.59
N PHE A 209 4.85 8.12 -17.94
CA PHE A 209 5.75 6.95 -17.83
C PHE A 209 5.23 5.73 -18.59
N GLY A 210 4.15 5.87 -19.39
CA GLY A 210 3.66 4.81 -20.26
C GLY A 210 3.13 3.58 -19.52
N LEU A 211 2.49 3.78 -18.34
CA LEU A 211 1.93 2.67 -17.57
C LEU A 211 0.73 2.05 -18.29
N ALA A 212 0.53 0.75 -18.09
CA ALA A 212 -0.66 0.06 -18.57
C ALA A 212 -1.95 0.72 -18.06
N GLY A 213 -2.95 0.86 -18.94
CA GLY A 213 -4.25 1.41 -18.57
C GLY A 213 -5.04 0.45 -17.67
N PHE A 214 -6.00 0.97 -16.90
CA PHE A 214 -6.87 0.18 -16.02
C PHE A 214 -7.61 -0.98 -16.74
N ALA A 215 -7.80 -0.90 -18.05
CA ALA A 215 -8.52 -1.91 -18.83
C ALA A 215 -7.63 -3.06 -19.35
N GLN A 216 -6.32 -2.97 -19.21
CA GLN A 216 -5.36 -3.93 -19.81
C GLN A 216 -4.80 -4.96 -18.82
N GLU A 217 -5.10 -4.87 -17.54
CA GLU A 217 -4.58 -5.79 -16.52
C GLU A 217 -5.56 -6.93 -16.14
N GLY A 218 -6.68 -7.06 -16.83
CA GLY A 218 -7.71 -8.08 -16.60
C GLY A 218 -7.78 -9.18 -17.68
N GLU A 219 -6.80 -9.28 -18.59
CA GLU A 219 -6.70 -10.37 -19.57
C GLU A 219 -5.61 -11.38 -19.23
#